data_3ad74b2dba66db7288faf76b0ce5e56e
#
_entry.id   3ad74b2dba66db7288faf76b0ce5e56e
#
_cell.length_a   1.000
_cell.length_b   1.000
_cell.length_c   1.000
_cell.angle_alpha   90.00
_cell.angle_beta   90.00
_cell.angle_gamma   90.00
#
_symmetry.space_group_name_H-M   'P 1'
#
loop_
_entity.id
_entity.type
_entity.pdbx_description
1 polymer ?
#
loop_
_entity_poly.entity_id
_entity_poly.type
_entity_poly.pdbx_seq_one_letter_code
_entity_poly.pdbx_strand_id
1 'polypeptide(L)'
;MEYCLRKKDATRDNLQYAMGLIHTDPELLKNTIRLVMRYQYSDGHTVRSWKPLDETFYSDGPVWLILAVCEYVKYSDDTDFLNEKIRFYDGGERTVMQHLERGINKLGADKGEHGLCLMQFADWNDALNLADDKAESVFTSMGLAWCLLEMSSLCEYIKNGDAEKYRTAYNEMRGIINRTCPDEKGYYIRGYSGGKKIGSSESEGSKIFVNTQSWAILSGVAEKERIPDLLAAIDKYTETELGCMVNFPAYERYNPEVGRISFQVPGTYENGAVYCHATGFKINADTMLGRGNE
;
A
#
# COMPACT_ATOMS: atom_id res chain seq x y z
N MET A 1 -9.99 -2.95 -19.19
CA MET A 1 -9.68 -3.86 -20.31
C MET A 1 -8.41 -3.44 -21.09
N GLU A 2 -8.09 -2.16 -21.23
CA GLU A 2 -6.85 -1.70 -21.88
C GLU A 2 -5.57 -2.06 -21.12
N TYR A 3 -5.59 -2.15 -19.79
CA TYR A 3 -4.44 -2.57 -18.99
C TYR A 3 -4.03 -4.02 -19.25
N CYS A 4 -4.97 -4.93 -19.50
CA CYS A 4 -4.67 -6.32 -19.86
C CYS A 4 -4.14 -6.49 -21.29
N LEU A 5 -4.33 -5.50 -22.16
CA LEU A 5 -3.87 -5.54 -23.56
C LEU A 5 -2.48 -4.94 -23.77
N ARG A 6 -2.03 -4.06 -22.87
CA ARG A 6 -0.64 -3.63 -22.81
C ARG A 6 0.11 -4.65 -21.96
N LYS A 7 0.90 -5.50 -22.59
CA LYS A 7 1.84 -6.43 -21.92
C LYS A 7 2.85 -5.64 -21.07
N LYS A 8 2.39 -5.06 -19.97
CA LYS A 8 3.23 -4.36 -19.00
C LYS A 8 3.41 -5.29 -17.81
N ASP A 9 4.64 -5.74 -17.61
CA ASP A 9 5.01 -6.51 -16.43
C ASP A 9 5.56 -5.55 -15.37
N ALA A 10 4.80 -5.38 -14.28
CA ALA A 10 5.07 -4.43 -13.23
C ALA A 10 5.03 -5.10 -11.85
N THR A 11 5.78 -4.56 -10.90
CA THR A 11 5.93 -5.11 -9.55
C THR A 11 4.59 -5.33 -8.87
N ARG A 12 3.84 -4.27 -8.63
CA ARG A 12 2.54 -4.33 -7.94
C ARG A 12 1.52 -5.16 -8.68
N ASP A 13 1.35 -4.90 -9.99
CA ASP A 13 0.27 -5.48 -10.77
C ASP A 13 0.42 -7.01 -10.87
N ASN A 14 1.63 -7.51 -11.12
CA ASN A 14 1.89 -8.94 -11.22
C ASN A 14 1.75 -9.64 -9.86
N LEU A 15 2.22 -9.02 -8.76
CA LEU A 15 2.07 -9.60 -7.42
C LEU A 15 0.60 -9.70 -7.02
N GLN A 16 -0.17 -8.62 -7.16
CA GLN A 16 -1.59 -8.60 -6.78
C GLN A 16 -2.42 -9.57 -7.64
N TYR A 17 -2.12 -9.65 -8.96
CA TYR A 17 -2.77 -10.63 -9.82
C TYR A 17 -2.49 -12.07 -9.35
N ALA A 18 -1.23 -12.39 -9.05
CA ALA A 18 -0.83 -13.73 -8.60
C ALA A 18 -1.38 -14.05 -7.19
N MET A 19 -1.44 -13.06 -6.27
CA MET A 19 -2.09 -13.22 -4.96
C MET A 19 -3.57 -13.56 -5.11
N GLY A 20 -4.28 -12.94 -6.05
CA GLY A 20 -5.69 -13.25 -6.31
C GLY A 20 -5.93 -14.68 -6.81
N LEU A 21 -4.90 -15.36 -7.31
CA LEU A 21 -4.97 -16.73 -7.83
C LEU A 21 -4.38 -17.77 -6.85
N ILE A 22 -4.00 -17.39 -5.65
CA ILE A 22 -3.29 -18.27 -4.70
C ILE A 22 -4.04 -19.58 -4.42
N HIS A 23 -5.36 -19.55 -4.38
CA HIS A 23 -6.18 -20.73 -4.10
C HIS A 23 -6.27 -21.71 -5.29
N THR A 24 -5.95 -21.27 -6.49
CA THR A 24 -6.01 -22.08 -7.71
C THR A 24 -4.64 -22.41 -8.28
N ASP A 25 -3.68 -21.52 -8.13
CA ASP A 25 -2.31 -21.67 -8.64
C ASP A 25 -1.28 -21.01 -7.71
N PRO A 26 -0.97 -21.61 -6.55
CA PRO A 26 0.02 -21.07 -5.62
C PRO A 26 1.44 -21.02 -6.21
N GLU A 27 1.77 -21.91 -7.17
CA GLU A 27 3.07 -21.89 -7.84
C GLU A 27 3.23 -20.66 -8.74
N LEU A 28 2.15 -20.15 -9.32
CA LEU A 28 2.19 -18.88 -10.05
C LEU A 28 2.63 -17.74 -9.11
N LEU A 29 2.08 -17.67 -7.89
CA LEU A 29 2.47 -16.65 -6.92
C LEU A 29 3.95 -16.81 -6.53
N LYS A 30 4.41 -18.02 -6.21
CA LYS A 30 5.81 -18.30 -5.86
C LYS A 30 6.77 -17.85 -6.98
N ASN A 31 6.45 -18.21 -8.22
CA ASN A 31 7.27 -17.85 -9.38
C ASN A 31 7.23 -16.34 -9.66
N THR A 32 6.10 -15.69 -9.44
CA THR A 32 5.98 -14.23 -9.54
C THR A 32 6.82 -13.52 -8.47
N ILE A 33 6.80 -14.00 -7.23
CA ILE A 33 7.67 -13.50 -6.16
C ILE A 33 9.15 -13.60 -6.54
N ARG A 34 9.59 -14.79 -7.00
CA ARG A 34 10.98 -14.99 -7.49
C ARG A 34 11.36 -14.00 -8.59
N LEU A 35 10.43 -13.76 -9.52
CA LEU A 35 10.65 -12.83 -10.61
C LEU A 35 10.79 -11.40 -10.10
N VAL A 36 9.86 -10.94 -9.25
CA VAL A 36 9.88 -9.58 -8.69
C VAL A 36 11.13 -9.34 -7.84
N MET A 37 11.56 -10.31 -7.04
CA MET A 37 12.78 -10.19 -6.23
C MET A 37 14.04 -9.95 -7.08
N ARG A 38 14.09 -10.46 -8.32
CA ARG A 38 15.20 -10.17 -9.27
C ARG A 38 15.19 -8.72 -9.76
N TYR A 39 14.09 -8.00 -9.53
CA TYR A 39 13.94 -6.57 -9.81
C TYR A 39 13.84 -5.73 -8.53
N GLN A 40 14.20 -6.32 -7.38
CA GLN A 40 14.42 -5.59 -6.14
C GLN A 40 15.89 -5.17 -6.05
N TYR A 41 16.15 -3.93 -5.65
CA TYR A 41 17.50 -3.45 -5.35
C TYR A 41 17.97 -3.93 -3.98
N SER A 42 19.28 -3.98 -3.78
CA SER A 42 19.90 -4.43 -2.53
C SER A 42 19.59 -3.53 -1.33
N ASP A 43 19.15 -2.28 -1.55
CA ASP A 43 18.65 -1.38 -0.50
C ASP A 43 17.20 -1.67 -0.10
N GLY A 44 16.46 -2.46 -0.88
CA GLY A 44 15.11 -2.94 -0.57
C GLY A 44 13.98 -2.36 -1.42
N HIS A 45 14.19 -1.28 -2.21
CA HIS A 45 13.17 -0.81 -3.14
C HIS A 45 13.06 -1.72 -4.38
N THR A 46 11.98 -1.58 -5.16
CA THR A 46 11.74 -2.34 -6.37
C THR A 46 11.64 -1.42 -7.58
N VAL A 47 11.95 -1.95 -8.78
CA VAL A 47 11.58 -1.24 -10.01
C VAL A 47 10.06 -1.11 -10.10
N ARG A 48 9.57 -0.08 -10.79
CA ARG A 48 8.15 0.10 -11.11
C ARG A 48 7.66 -1.02 -12.04
N SER A 49 8.41 -1.28 -13.09
CA SER A 49 8.11 -2.33 -14.07
C SER A 49 9.40 -2.78 -14.79
N TRP A 50 9.38 -4.00 -15.35
CA TRP A 50 10.52 -4.52 -16.13
C TRP A 50 10.19 -4.73 -17.61
N LYS A 51 8.93 -4.53 -18.00
CA LYS A 51 8.51 -4.61 -19.39
C LYS A 51 7.37 -3.60 -19.70
N PRO A 52 7.73 -2.43 -20.24
CA PRO A 52 9.07 -1.89 -20.40
C PRO A 52 9.74 -1.63 -19.05
N LEU A 53 11.09 -1.52 -19.06
CA LEU A 53 11.82 -1.18 -17.84
C LEU A 53 11.49 0.26 -17.40
N ASP A 54 11.11 0.41 -16.15
CA ASP A 54 10.85 1.69 -15.50
C ASP A 54 11.36 1.57 -14.06
N GLU A 55 12.45 2.26 -13.78
CA GLU A 55 13.16 2.27 -12.49
C GLU A 55 12.64 3.37 -11.55
N THR A 56 11.60 4.10 -11.94
CA THR A 56 10.98 5.12 -11.08
C THR A 56 10.54 4.50 -9.76
N PHE A 57 10.98 5.10 -8.65
CA PHE A 57 10.68 4.56 -7.33
C PHE A 57 9.26 4.91 -6.88
N TYR A 58 8.44 3.88 -6.76
CA TYR A 58 7.11 3.92 -6.15
C TYR A 58 7.20 3.33 -4.74
N SER A 59 6.72 4.07 -3.74
CA SER A 59 6.93 3.70 -2.35
C SER A 59 6.22 2.42 -1.91
N ASP A 60 5.17 2.01 -2.61
CA ASP A 60 4.37 0.82 -2.27
C ASP A 60 4.95 -0.52 -2.79
N GLY A 61 5.93 -0.49 -3.69
CA GLY A 61 6.49 -1.71 -4.28
C GLY A 61 6.97 -2.75 -3.25
N PRO A 62 7.81 -2.36 -2.26
CA PRO A 62 8.24 -3.28 -1.20
C PRO A 62 7.09 -3.82 -0.35
N VAL A 63 6.03 -3.04 -0.13
CA VAL A 63 4.83 -3.47 0.62
C VAL A 63 4.20 -4.70 -0.04
N TRP A 64 3.96 -4.63 -1.34
CA TRP A 64 3.33 -5.72 -2.09
C TRP A 64 4.18 -6.98 -2.11
N LEU A 65 5.51 -6.84 -2.22
CA LEU A 65 6.42 -7.98 -2.19
C LEU A 65 6.38 -8.71 -0.84
N ILE A 66 6.41 -7.95 0.27
CA ILE A 66 6.37 -8.52 1.61
C ILE A 66 5.05 -9.23 1.87
N LEU A 67 3.92 -8.57 1.58
CA LEU A 67 2.58 -9.15 1.75
C LEU A 67 2.41 -10.42 0.91
N ALA A 68 2.89 -10.42 -0.34
CA ALA A 68 2.81 -11.58 -1.22
C ALA A 68 3.56 -12.81 -0.68
N VAL A 69 4.77 -12.61 -0.12
CA VAL A 69 5.53 -13.71 0.49
C VAL A 69 4.83 -14.23 1.75
N CYS A 70 4.39 -13.31 2.62
CA CYS A 70 3.70 -13.71 3.85
C CYS A 70 2.42 -14.49 3.53
N GLU A 71 1.65 -14.04 2.55
CA GLU A 71 0.43 -14.72 2.10
C GLU A 71 0.74 -16.09 1.48
N TYR A 72 1.79 -16.18 0.64
CA TYR A 72 2.22 -17.45 0.07
C TYR A 72 2.59 -18.47 1.16
N VAL A 73 3.41 -18.07 2.12
CA VAL A 73 3.85 -18.99 3.20
C VAL A 73 2.68 -19.39 4.09
N LYS A 74 1.78 -18.47 4.43
CA LYS A 74 0.56 -18.79 5.18
C LYS A 74 -0.32 -19.82 4.48
N TYR A 75 -0.46 -19.71 3.16
CA TYR A 75 -1.30 -20.61 2.38
C TYR A 75 -0.66 -21.97 2.15
N SER A 76 0.64 -22.01 1.82
CA SER A 76 1.33 -23.21 1.34
C SER A 76 2.06 -23.99 2.42
N ASP A 77 2.32 -23.39 3.59
CA ASP A 77 3.21 -23.92 4.64
C ASP A 77 4.68 -24.13 4.17
N ASP A 78 5.05 -23.57 3.03
CA ASP A 78 6.38 -23.71 2.43
C ASP A 78 7.39 -22.75 3.09
N THR A 79 7.80 -23.07 4.30
CA THR A 79 8.78 -22.28 5.05
C THR A 79 10.19 -22.39 4.47
N ASP A 80 10.52 -23.46 3.73
CA ASP A 80 11.82 -23.63 3.07
C ASP A 80 12.07 -22.58 2.00
N PHE A 81 11.00 -22.06 1.39
CA PHE A 81 11.09 -20.95 0.43
C PHE A 81 11.78 -19.71 1.01
N LEU A 82 11.63 -19.44 2.31
CA LEU A 82 12.27 -18.31 2.98
C LEU A 82 13.82 -18.38 2.94
N ASN A 83 14.38 -19.57 2.77
CA ASN A 83 15.82 -19.83 2.70
C ASN A 83 16.35 -19.81 1.26
N GLU A 84 15.48 -19.80 0.25
CA GLU A 84 15.89 -19.74 -1.16
C GLU A 84 16.66 -18.44 -1.42
N LYS A 85 17.82 -18.56 -2.10
CA LYS A 85 18.63 -17.38 -2.45
C LYS A 85 18.25 -16.86 -3.81
N ILE A 86 17.98 -15.55 -3.85
CA ILE A 86 17.61 -14.83 -5.07
C ILE A 86 18.56 -13.64 -5.24
N ARG A 87 18.93 -13.37 -6.49
CA ARG A 87 19.82 -12.26 -6.85
C ARG A 87 19.04 -10.95 -6.85
N PHE A 88 19.60 -9.89 -6.28
CA PHE A 88 19.11 -8.52 -6.44
C PHE A 88 19.34 -7.98 -7.85
N TYR A 89 18.54 -6.99 -8.23
CA TYR A 89 18.66 -6.33 -9.53
C TYR A 89 20.03 -5.69 -9.75
N ASP A 90 20.58 -5.02 -8.76
CA ASP A 90 21.87 -4.35 -8.74
C ASP A 90 23.05 -5.27 -8.35
N GLY A 91 22.79 -6.55 -8.13
CA GLY A 91 23.81 -7.57 -7.88
C GLY A 91 23.87 -8.08 -6.44
N GLY A 92 24.60 -9.17 -6.25
CA GLY A 92 24.57 -9.91 -4.99
C GLY A 92 23.33 -10.80 -4.88
N GLU A 93 23.30 -11.70 -3.91
CA GLU A 93 22.15 -12.55 -3.63
C GLU A 93 21.91 -12.64 -2.12
N ARG A 94 20.65 -12.83 -1.75
CA ARG A 94 20.21 -13.01 -0.36
C ARG A 94 19.04 -13.97 -0.31
N THR A 95 18.74 -14.50 0.88
CA THR A 95 17.57 -15.33 1.08
C THR A 95 16.28 -14.51 0.91
N VAL A 96 15.18 -15.19 0.59
CA VAL A 96 13.84 -14.57 0.51
C VAL A 96 13.57 -13.77 1.79
N MET A 97 13.84 -14.35 2.98
CA MET A 97 13.68 -13.64 4.25
C MET A 97 14.48 -12.33 4.29
N GLN A 98 15.72 -12.34 3.82
CA GLN A 98 16.56 -11.14 3.77
C GLN A 98 16.07 -10.10 2.75
N HIS A 99 15.41 -10.52 1.66
CA HIS A 99 14.73 -9.63 0.73
C HIS A 99 13.57 -8.87 1.44
N LEU A 100 12.79 -9.56 2.28
CA LEU A 100 11.73 -8.92 3.08
C LEU A 100 12.31 -7.91 4.07
N GLU A 101 13.37 -8.30 4.80
CA GLU A 101 14.06 -7.42 5.74
C GLU A 101 14.58 -6.14 5.07
N ARG A 102 15.12 -6.25 3.84
CA ARG A 102 15.55 -5.08 3.06
C ARG A 102 14.38 -4.15 2.73
N GLY A 103 13.25 -4.71 2.30
CA GLY A 103 12.03 -3.92 2.04
C GLY A 103 11.53 -3.19 3.28
N ILE A 104 11.46 -3.87 4.43
CA ILE A 104 11.09 -3.26 5.72
C ILE A 104 12.06 -2.14 6.10
N ASN A 105 13.36 -2.39 5.99
CA ASN A 105 14.38 -1.41 6.35
C ASN A 105 14.32 -0.17 5.44
N LYS A 106 14.07 -0.36 4.14
CA LYS A 106 13.90 0.75 3.18
C LYS A 106 12.72 1.63 3.55
N LEU A 107 11.55 1.03 3.74
CA LEU A 107 10.34 1.74 4.15
C LEU A 107 10.51 2.44 5.52
N GLY A 108 11.23 1.78 6.45
CA GLY A 108 11.50 2.31 7.78
C GLY A 108 12.52 3.44 7.82
N ALA A 109 13.43 3.50 6.84
CA ALA A 109 14.45 4.54 6.71
C ALA A 109 13.95 5.78 5.95
N ASP A 110 13.11 5.57 4.94
CA ASP A 110 12.56 6.63 4.10
C ASP A 110 11.35 7.28 4.78
N LYS A 111 11.61 8.16 5.75
CA LYS A 111 10.57 8.84 6.54
C LYS A 111 10.69 10.36 6.45
N GLY A 112 9.53 11.02 6.46
CA GLY A 112 9.41 12.46 6.53
C GLY A 112 9.32 13.00 7.96
N GLU A 113 8.92 14.27 8.08
CA GLU A 113 8.92 15.04 9.33
C GLU A 113 7.96 14.45 10.38
N HIS A 114 6.82 13.87 9.95
CA HIS A 114 5.83 13.28 10.86
C HIS A 114 6.16 11.82 11.22
N GLY A 115 7.26 11.28 10.69
CA GLY A 115 7.67 9.88 10.88
C GLY A 115 6.91 8.89 10.00
N LEU A 116 6.19 9.38 9.00
CA LEU A 116 5.49 8.58 7.99
C LEU A 116 6.43 8.26 6.82
N CYS A 117 6.11 7.20 6.06
CA CYS A 117 6.87 6.84 4.87
C CYS A 117 6.79 7.94 3.81
N LEU A 118 7.92 8.22 3.14
CA LEU A 118 7.93 9.14 2.01
C LEU A 118 7.07 8.61 0.86
N MET A 119 6.38 9.53 0.16
CA MET A 119 5.60 9.22 -1.03
C MET A 119 6.49 8.74 -2.18
N GLN A 120 7.73 9.23 -2.27
CA GLN A 120 8.59 9.08 -3.42
C GLN A 120 7.90 9.69 -4.67
N PHE A 121 8.06 9.09 -5.86
CA PHE A 121 7.36 9.57 -7.05
C PHE A 121 5.84 9.42 -6.93
N ALA A 122 5.38 8.30 -6.40
CA ALA A 122 3.99 7.98 -6.07
C ALA A 122 3.95 6.74 -5.17
N ASP A 123 2.78 6.42 -4.67
CA ASP A 123 2.46 5.13 -4.08
C ASP A 123 1.46 4.36 -4.98
N TRP A 124 0.47 3.67 -4.40
CA TRP A 124 -0.58 2.97 -5.15
C TRP A 124 -1.37 3.89 -6.10
N ASN A 125 -1.59 5.16 -5.73
CA ASN A 125 -2.15 6.15 -6.63
C ASN A 125 -1.08 6.66 -7.59
N ASP A 126 -0.95 6.04 -8.75
CA ASP A 126 0.05 6.37 -9.77
C ASP A 126 0.03 7.84 -10.20
N ALA A 127 -1.13 8.47 -10.14
CA ALA A 127 -1.32 9.86 -10.56
C ALA A 127 -1.16 10.89 -9.44
N LEU A 128 -1.10 10.47 -8.17
CA LEU A 128 -0.85 11.37 -7.05
C LEU A 128 0.66 11.59 -6.89
N ASN A 129 1.17 12.59 -7.62
CA ASN A 129 2.59 12.93 -7.65
C ASN A 129 2.79 14.23 -6.89
N LEU A 130 3.03 14.15 -5.58
CA LEU A 130 3.19 15.32 -4.73
C LEU A 130 4.47 16.09 -5.08
N ALA A 131 4.39 17.41 -5.15
CA ALA A 131 5.49 18.25 -5.62
C ALA A 131 6.68 18.32 -4.64
N ASP A 132 6.44 18.08 -3.36
CA ASP A 132 7.48 18.08 -2.34
C ASP A 132 8.19 16.70 -2.32
N ASP A 133 9.52 16.71 -2.45
CA ASP A 133 10.36 15.50 -2.39
C ASP A 133 10.35 14.81 -1.02
N LYS A 134 9.91 15.52 0.03
CA LYS A 134 9.71 15.01 1.39
C LYS A 134 8.25 14.72 1.70
N ALA A 135 7.38 14.71 0.69
CA ALA A 135 5.98 14.36 0.89
C ALA A 135 5.83 12.97 1.51
N GLU A 136 4.88 12.84 2.41
CA GLU A 136 4.62 11.62 3.17
C GLU A 136 3.33 10.95 2.74
N SER A 137 3.36 9.61 2.61
CA SER A 137 2.22 8.78 2.27
C SER A 137 1.65 8.08 3.50
N VAL A 138 0.43 8.40 3.87
CA VAL A 138 -0.30 7.66 4.91
C VAL A 138 -0.62 6.24 4.44
N PHE A 139 -0.95 6.06 3.15
CA PHE A 139 -1.19 4.75 2.57
C PHE A 139 0.02 3.82 2.68
N THR A 140 1.21 4.27 2.26
CA THR A 140 2.45 3.47 2.37
C THR A 140 2.82 3.21 3.83
N SER A 141 2.56 4.17 4.73
CA SER A 141 2.79 4.00 6.18
C SER A 141 1.88 2.94 6.79
N MET A 142 0.61 2.88 6.37
CA MET A 142 -0.31 1.79 6.73
C MET A 142 0.16 0.46 6.12
N GLY A 143 0.68 0.49 4.89
CA GLY A 143 1.31 -0.66 4.25
C GLY A 143 2.50 -1.20 5.03
N LEU A 144 3.40 -0.31 5.47
CA LEU A 144 4.52 -0.70 6.35
C LEU A 144 4.02 -1.30 7.67
N ALA A 145 3.01 -0.69 8.31
CA ALA A 145 2.42 -1.24 9.52
C ALA A 145 1.87 -2.66 9.28
N TRP A 146 1.16 -2.88 8.17
CA TRP A 146 0.67 -4.21 7.82
C TRP A 146 1.82 -5.20 7.61
N CYS A 147 2.83 -4.82 6.84
CA CYS A 147 4.03 -5.66 6.65
C CYS A 147 4.72 -6.02 7.97
N LEU A 148 4.84 -5.09 8.91
CA LEU A 148 5.42 -5.34 10.24
C LEU A 148 4.59 -6.34 11.05
N LEU A 149 3.26 -6.25 10.98
CA LEU A 149 2.35 -7.19 11.63
C LEU A 149 2.49 -8.60 11.03
N GLU A 150 2.53 -8.70 9.71
CA GLU A 150 2.72 -9.95 8.99
C GLU A 150 4.09 -10.58 9.26
N MET A 151 5.15 -9.77 9.26
CA MET A 151 6.49 -10.21 9.60
C MET A 151 6.59 -10.70 11.06
N SER A 152 5.89 -10.04 12.00
CA SER A 152 5.81 -10.51 13.37
C SER A 152 5.18 -11.90 13.44
N SER A 153 4.04 -12.09 12.77
CA SER A 153 3.32 -13.37 12.71
C SER A 153 4.15 -14.47 12.03
N LEU A 154 4.82 -14.14 10.91
CA LEU A 154 5.71 -15.04 10.20
C LEU A 154 6.88 -15.48 11.09
N CYS A 155 7.55 -14.54 11.76
CA CYS A 155 8.67 -14.84 12.65
C CYS A 155 8.25 -15.67 13.87
N GLU A 156 7.05 -15.46 14.41
CA GLU A 156 6.48 -16.28 15.47
C GLU A 156 6.23 -17.71 14.97
N TYR A 157 5.66 -17.86 13.78
CA TYR A 157 5.38 -19.14 13.14
C TYR A 157 6.65 -19.96 12.90
N ILE A 158 7.68 -19.37 12.31
CA ILE A 158 8.97 -20.06 12.05
C ILE A 158 9.91 -20.08 13.27
N LYS A 159 9.53 -19.47 14.39
CA LYS A 159 10.28 -19.44 15.66
C LYS A 159 11.71 -18.91 15.52
N ASN A 160 11.93 -17.87 14.72
CA ASN A 160 13.27 -17.31 14.49
C ASN A 160 13.71 -16.26 15.54
N GLY A 161 12.85 -15.91 16.51
CA GLY A 161 13.17 -15.00 17.61
C GLY A 161 12.92 -13.49 17.31
N ASP A 162 12.63 -13.10 16.08
CA ASP A 162 12.47 -11.69 15.69
C ASP A 162 11.03 -11.15 15.79
N ALA A 163 10.05 -11.98 16.19
CA ALA A 163 8.64 -11.61 16.23
C ALA A 163 8.38 -10.32 17.03
N GLU A 164 8.97 -10.20 18.24
CA GLU A 164 8.76 -9.05 19.12
C GLU A 164 9.34 -7.75 18.54
N LYS A 165 10.46 -7.83 17.84
CA LYS A 165 11.06 -6.68 17.13
C LYS A 165 10.06 -6.07 16.14
N TYR A 166 9.42 -6.90 15.32
CA TYR A 166 8.44 -6.45 14.33
C TYR A 166 7.14 -5.98 15.00
N ARG A 167 6.72 -6.64 16.08
CA ARG A 167 5.55 -6.24 16.86
C ARG A 167 5.73 -4.86 17.48
N THR A 168 6.89 -4.59 18.05
CA THR A 168 7.24 -3.28 18.62
C THR A 168 7.21 -2.20 17.53
N ALA A 169 7.87 -2.45 16.38
CA ALA A 169 7.89 -1.51 15.26
C ALA A 169 6.47 -1.26 14.69
N TYR A 170 5.60 -2.29 14.63
CA TYR A 170 4.19 -2.13 14.28
C TYR A 170 3.46 -1.18 15.23
N ASN A 171 3.62 -1.39 16.54
CA ASN A 171 2.95 -0.57 17.55
C ASN A 171 3.43 0.90 17.50
N GLU A 172 4.71 1.13 17.23
CA GLU A 172 5.26 2.46 17.02
C GLU A 172 4.65 3.14 15.79
N MET A 173 4.62 2.46 14.62
CA MET A 173 4.04 3.01 13.40
C MET A 173 2.55 3.26 13.56
N ARG A 174 1.80 2.32 14.15
CA ARG A 174 0.39 2.48 14.48
C ARG A 174 0.16 3.71 15.37
N GLY A 175 1.02 3.90 16.38
CA GLY A 175 0.96 5.07 17.27
C GLY A 175 1.24 6.39 16.53
N ILE A 176 2.21 6.42 15.61
CA ILE A 176 2.50 7.59 14.76
C ILE A 176 1.26 7.93 13.92
N ILE A 177 0.73 6.96 13.17
CA ILE A 177 -0.42 7.19 12.28
C ILE A 177 -1.63 7.71 13.07
N ASN A 178 -1.95 7.11 14.22
CA ASN A 178 -3.12 7.53 15.01
C ASN A 178 -2.96 8.90 15.69
N ARG A 179 -1.73 9.38 15.89
CA ARG A 179 -1.48 10.73 16.42
C ARG A 179 -1.48 11.80 15.34
N THR A 180 -0.95 11.49 14.14
CA THR A 180 -0.65 12.52 13.12
C THR A 180 -1.66 12.56 11.98
N CYS A 181 -2.33 11.44 11.67
CA CYS A 181 -3.13 11.33 10.46
C CYS A 181 -4.65 11.49 10.61
N PRO A 182 -5.26 11.52 11.81
CA PRO A 182 -6.71 11.75 11.89
C PRO A 182 -7.11 13.15 11.42
N ASP A 183 -8.21 13.21 10.68
CA ASP A 183 -8.93 14.43 10.35
C ASP A 183 -10.04 14.69 11.40
N GLU A 184 -10.42 15.94 11.58
CA GLU A 184 -11.53 16.32 12.49
C GLU A 184 -12.89 15.73 12.10
N LYS A 185 -13.05 15.27 10.85
CA LYS A 185 -14.26 14.62 10.33
C LYS A 185 -14.28 13.11 10.56
N GLY A 186 -13.35 12.54 11.35
CA GLY A 186 -13.36 11.15 11.77
C GLY A 186 -12.66 10.17 10.85
N TYR A 187 -12.04 10.63 9.75
CA TYR A 187 -11.29 9.79 8.82
C TYR A 187 -9.78 10.08 8.85
N TYR A 188 -8.97 9.30 8.15
CA TYR A 188 -7.53 9.53 8.01
C TYR A 188 -7.23 10.35 6.75
N ILE A 189 -6.32 11.32 6.88
CA ILE A 189 -5.80 12.09 5.74
C ILE A 189 -5.02 11.18 4.78
N ARG A 190 -4.73 11.70 3.57
CA ARG A 190 -4.00 10.96 2.54
C ARG A 190 -2.48 11.07 2.67
N GLY A 191 -1.99 12.19 3.17
CA GLY A 191 -0.56 12.44 3.31
C GLY A 191 -0.26 13.86 3.75
N TYR A 192 1.05 14.17 3.70
CA TYR A 192 1.57 15.52 3.92
C TYR A 192 2.45 15.94 2.73
N SER A 193 2.40 17.21 2.35
CA SER A 193 3.25 17.80 1.32
C SER A 193 3.42 19.30 1.58
N GLY A 194 4.65 19.79 1.59
CA GLY A 194 4.93 21.23 1.81
C GLY A 194 4.35 21.76 3.15
N GLY A 195 4.36 20.95 4.20
CA GLY A 195 3.78 21.29 5.51
C GLY A 195 2.25 21.30 5.56
N LYS A 196 1.55 20.88 4.49
CA LYS A 196 0.09 20.86 4.41
C LYS A 196 -0.42 19.41 4.44
N LYS A 197 -1.62 19.21 5.01
CA LYS A 197 -2.37 17.95 4.92
C LYS A 197 -2.97 17.79 3.52
N ILE A 198 -2.82 16.61 2.94
CA ILE A 198 -3.44 16.22 1.67
C ILE A 198 -4.57 15.25 1.97
N GLY A 199 -5.73 15.41 1.31
CA GLY A 199 -6.90 14.57 1.55
C GLY A 199 -7.47 14.75 2.96
N SER A 200 -7.56 16.00 3.42
CA SER A 200 -8.17 16.42 4.69
C SER A 200 -9.39 17.30 4.44
N SER A 201 -10.23 17.51 5.45
CA SER A 201 -11.37 18.42 5.40
C SER A 201 -10.99 19.85 5.00
N GLU A 202 -9.75 20.25 5.26
CA GLU A 202 -9.20 21.57 4.94
C GLU A 202 -8.57 21.65 3.54
N SER A 203 -8.38 20.50 2.84
CA SER A 203 -7.73 20.47 1.54
C SER A 203 -8.53 21.21 0.47
N GLU A 204 -7.82 21.94 -0.41
CA GLU A 204 -8.37 22.43 -1.66
C GLU A 204 -8.47 21.27 -2.66
N GLY A 205 -9.66 20.88 -3.08
CA GLY A 205 -9.92 19.71 -3.93
C GLY A 205 -10.28 18.47 -3.13
N SER A 206 -9.64 17.34 -3.38
CA SER A 206 -9.98 16.08 -2.69
C SER A 206 -9.75 16.14 -1.19
N LYS A 207 -10.80 15.81 -0.45
CA LYS A 207 -10.84 15.86 1.02
C LYS A 207 -10.69 14.50 1.66
N ILE A 208 -11.13 13.44 0.99
CA ILE A 208 -11.04 12.07 1.48
C ILE A 208 -10.61 11.13 0.34
N PHE A 209 -9.81 10.13 0.68
CA PHE A 209 -9.41 9.02 -0.19
C PHE A 209 -9.84 7.71 0.43
N VAL A 210 -10.61 6.88 -0.31
CA VAL A 210 -11.19 5.64 0.22
C VAL A 210 -10.13 4.60 0.58
N ASN A 211 -9.04 4.55 -0.18
CA ASN A 211 -7.98 3.58 0.05
C ASN A 211 -7.29 3.76 1.41
N THR A 212 -7.10 5.00 1.88
CA THR A 212 -6.53 5.24 3.22
C THR A 212 -7.45 4.71 4.32
N GLN A 213 -8.77 4.89 4.17
CA GLN A 213 -9.74 4.43 5.16
C GLN A 213 -9.80 2.90 5.21
N SER A 214 -9.88 2.26 4.05
CA SER A 214 -9.90 0.80 3.94
C SER A 214 -8.61 0.19 4.48
N TRP A 215 -7.46 0.77 4.17
CA TRP A 215 -6.16 0.29 4.63
C TRP A 215 -5.92 0.50 6.12
N ALA A 216 -6.52 1.52 6.73
CA ALA A 216 -6.51 1.69 8.18
C ALA A 216 -7.14 0.48 8.90
N ILE A 217 -8.20 -0.10 8.31
CA ILE A 217 -8.88 -1.29 8.82
C ILE A 217 -8.04 -2.55 8.49
N LEU A 218 -7.65 -2.74 7.22
CA LEU A 218 -6.92 -3.93 6.76
C LEU A 218 -5.58 -4.13 7.47
N SER A 219 -4.86 -3.04 7.74
CA SER A 219 -3.57 -3.07 8.45
C SER A 219 -3.71 -3.18 9.98
N GLY A 220 -4.94 -3.13 10.51
CA GLY A 220 -5.18 -3.08 11.95
C GLY A 220 -4.73 -1.78 12.64
N VAL A 221 -4.41 -0.74 11.86
CA VAL A 221 -3.98 0.57 12.38
C VAL A 221 -5.15 1.29 13.04
N ALA A 222 -6.36 1.23 12.45
CA ALA A 222 -7.54 1.88 13.01
C ALA A 222 -7.82 1.42 14.44
N GLU A 223 -8.00 2.37 15.34
CA GLU A 223 -8.53 2.10 16.68
C GLU A 223 -9.99 1.69 16.56
N LYS A 224 -10.41 0.70 17.37
CA LYS A 224 -11.77 0.13 17.28
C LYS A 224 -12.86 1.20 17.41
N GLU A 225 -12.59 2.20 18.22
CA GLU A 225 -13.50 3.33 18.49
C GLU A 225 -13.67 4.24 17.28
N ARG A 226 -12.69 4.28 16.36
CA ARG A 226 -12.72 5.08 15.13
C ARG A 226 -13.40 4.39 13.96
N ILE A 227 -13.53 3.07 13.99
CA ILE A 227 -14.07 2.29 12.86
C ILE A 227 -15.47 2.77 12.45
N PRO A 228 -16.44 3.04 13.37
CA PRO A 228 -17.74 3.56 12.98
C PRO A 228 -17.67 4.89 12.22
N ASP A 229 -16.81 5.81 12.65
CA ASP A 229 -16.65 7.12 12.01
C ASP A 229 -15.99 6.98 10.62
N LEU A 230 -15.02 6.08 10.48
CA LEU A 230 -14.40 5.76 9.18
C LEU A 230 -15.42 5.23 8.17
N LEU A 231 -16.23 4.27 8.60
CA LEU A 231 -17.29 3.70 7.76
C LEU A 231 -18.33 4.76 7.38
N ALA A 232 -18.80 5.55 8.35
CA ALA A 232 -19.72 6.65 8.09
C ALA A 232 -19.15 7.70 7.12
N ALA A 233 -17.84 7.95 7.16
CA ALA A 233 -17.19 8.86 6.22
C ALA A 233 -17.09 8.25 4.81
N ILE A 234 -16.76 6.96 4.68
CA ILE A 234 -16.77 6.23 3.40
C ILE A 234 -18.17 6.31 2.79
N ASP A 235 -19.20 5.88 3.53
CA ASP A 235 -20.59 5.84 3.08
C ASP A 235 -21.06 7.22 2.64
N LYS A 236 -20.72 8.25 3.40
CA LYS A 236 -21.18 9.61 3.13
C LYS A 236 -20.51 10.27 1.92
N TYR A 237 -19.21 10.02 1.73
CA TYR A 237 -18.42 10.82 0.78
C TYR A 237 -17.99 10.05 -0.46
N THR A 238 -17.77 8.75 -0.36
CA THR A 238 -17.17 7.98 -1.45
C THR A 238 -18.04 6.86 -1.99
N GLU A 239 -19.00 6.36 -1.20
CA GLU A 239 -19.84 5.24 -1.65
C GLU A 239 -20.89 5.68 -2.65
N THR A 240 -21.12 4.87 -3.66
CA THR A 240 -22.16 5.03 -4.69
C THR A 240 -22.81 3.68 -4.97
N GLU A 241 -23.93 3.65 -5.69
CA GLU A 241 -24.59 2.41 -6.13
C GLU A 241 -23.69 1.49 -6.98
N LEU A 242 -22.60 2.02 -7.54
CA LEU A 242 -21.70 1.30 -8.44
C LEU A 242 -20.36 0.92 -7.75
N GLY A 243 -20.15 1.28 -6.50
CA GLY A 243 -18.91 1.10 -5.74
C GLY A 243 -18.36 2.42 -5.22
N CYS A 244 -17.11 2.40 -4.73
CA CYS A 244 -16.52 3.56 -4.10
C CYS A 244 -15.73 4.44 -5.07
N MET A 245 -15.98 5.76 -5.02
CA MET A 245 -15.06 6.74 -5.61
C MET A 245 -13.71 6.66 -4.92
N VAL A 246 -12.63 6.73 -5.69
CA VAL A 246 -11.27 6.65 -5.13
C VAL A 246 -10.96 7.84 -4.21
N ASN A 247 -11.49 9.02 -4.52
CA ASN A 247 -11.38 10.24 -3.72
C ASN A 247 -12.57 11.17 -3.96
N PHE A 248 -12.86 12.06 -3.02
CA PHE A 248 -13.98 13.00 -3.09
C PHE A 248 -13.63 14.32 -2.38
N PRO A 249 -14.08 15.48 -2.93
CA PRO A 249 -14.53 15.65 -4.31
C PRO A 249 -13.39 15.41 -5.31
N ALA A 250 -13.70 15.23 -6.60
CA ALA A 250 -12.70 15.21 -7.64
C ALA A 250 -11.99 16.58 -7.74
N TYR A 251 -10.74 16.59 -8.20
CA TYR A 251 -10.06 17.83 -8.57
C TYR A 251 -10.66 18.40 -9.86
N GLU A 252 -11.17 19.61 -9.80
CA GLU A 252 -11.80 20.28 -10.95
C GLU A 252 -10.79 21.04 -11.82
N ARG A 253 -9.62 21.33 -11.27
CA ARG A 253 -8.57 22.11 -11.93
C ARG A 253 -7.21 21.50 -11.68
N TYR A 254 -6.31 21.68 -12.64
CA TYR A 254 -4.92 21.26 -12.44
C TYR A 254 -4.31 21.99 -11.24
N ASN A 255 -3.75 21.18 -10.34
CA ASN A 255 -3.00 21.60 -9.17
C ASN A 255 -1.62 20.92 -9.20
N PRO A 256 -0.52 21.67 -9.47
CA PRO A 256 0.81 21.09 -9.53
C PRO A 256 1.28 20.49 -8.20
N GLU A 257 0.72 20.90 -7.05
CA GLU A 257 1.08 20.35 -5.72
C GLU A 257 0.70 18.87 -5.57
N VAL A 258 -0.32 18.40 -6.31
CA VAL A 258 -0.80 17.00 -6.29
C VAL A 258 -0.55 16.24 -7.59
N GLY A 259 -0.05 16.92 -8.61
CA GLY A 259 0.42 16.35 -9.86
C GLY A 259 -0.69 15.83 -10.79
N ARG A 260 -0.40 14.70 -11.46
CA ARG A 260 -1.22 14.17 -12.57
C ARG A 260 -2.67 13.86 -12.19
N ILE A 261 -2.97 13.54 -10.96
CA ILE A 261 -4.33 13.24 -10.52
C ILE A 261 -5.28 14.40 -10.82
N SER A 262 -4.83 15.62 -10.61
CA SER A 262 -5.62 16.83 -10.88
C SER A 262 -5.68 17.24 -12.36
N PHE A 263 -4.88 16.61 -13.21
CA PHE A 263 -4.94 16.78 -14.67
C PHE A 263 -5.94 15.85 -15.33
N GLN A 264 -6.31 14.76 -14.66
CA GLN A 264 -7.34 13.83 -15.14
C GLN A 264 -8.71 14.49 -15.07
N VAL A 265 -9.57 14.20 -16.05
CA VAL A 265 -10.94 14.72 -16.07
C VAL A 265 -11.69 14.26 -14.81
N PRO A 266 -12.40 15.16 -14.10
CA PRO A 266 -13.19 14.79 -12.92
C PRO A 266 -14.12 13.60 -13.21
N GLY A 267 -14.15 12.64 -12.28
CA GLY A 267 -14.93 11.41 -12.43
C GLY A 267 -14.28 10.33 -13.32
N THR A 268 -13.01 10.51 -13.70
CA THR A 268 -12.28 9.51 -14.51
C THR A 268 -11.00 9.06 -13.81
N TYR A 269 -10.56 7.83 -14.11
CA TYR A 269 -9.31 7.24 -13.57
C TYR A 269 -9.20 7.41 -12.05
N GLU A 270 -8.11 8.02 -11.57
CA GLU A 270 -7.88 8.23 -10.14
C GLU A 270 -8.46 9.56 -9.62
N ASN A 271 -9.11 10.35 -10.47
CA ASN A 271 -9.70 11.63 -10.09
C ASN A 271 -11.21 11.52 -9.84
N GLY A 272 -11.60 10.95 -8.71
CA GLY A 272 -12.99 10.87 -8.28
C GLY A 272 -13.83 9.82 -9.02
N ALA A 273 -13.21 8.92 -9.81
CA ALA A 273 -13.95 7.82 -10.42
C ALA A 273 -14.36 6.77 -9.40
N VAL A 274 -15.44 6.04 -9.67
CA VAL A 274 -15.68 4.73 -9.06
C VAL A 274 -14.58 3.80 -9.56
N TYR A 275 -13.74 3.31 -8.64
CA TYR A 275 -12.51 2.61 -8.97
C TYR A 275 -12.54 1.20 -8.40
N CYS A 276 -12.68 0.19 -9.27
CA CYS A 276 -12.88 -1.21 -8.86
C CYS A 276 -11.82 -1.72 -7.88
N HIS A 277 -10.55 -1.33 -8.07
CA HIS A 277 -9.46 -1.75 -7.20
C HIS A 277 -9.61 -1.16 -5.78
N ALA A 278 -9.93 0.14 -5.67
CA ALA A 278 -10.18 0.79 -4.39
C ALA A 278 -11.44 0.23 -3.70
N THR A 279 -12.50 -0.06 -4.49
CA THR A 279 -13.70 -0.75 -4.02
C THR A 279 -13.36 -2.14 -3.48
N GLY A 280 -12.44 -2.87 -4.13
CA GLY A 280 -11.97 -4.18 -3.65
C GLY A 280 -11.30 -4.09 -2.26
N PHE A 281 -10.53 -3.05 -1.97
CA PHE A 281 -9.99 -2.84 -0.63
C PHE A 281 -11.09 -2.59 0.41
N LYS A 282 -12.11 -1.81 0.04
CA LYS A 282 -13.28 -1.56 0.91
C LYS A 282 -14.06 -2.84 1.20
N ILE A 283 -14.32 -3.66 0.18
CA ILE A 283 -14.98 -4.96 0.34
C ILE A 283 -14.19 -5.87 1.30
N ASN A 284 -12.87 -5.94 1.15
CA ASN A 284 -12.03 -6.70 2.05
C ASN A 284 -12.09 -6.17 3.49
N ALA A 285 -12.08 -4.86 3.68
CA ALA A 285 -12.21 -4.24 5.00
C ALA A 285 -13.57 -4.56 5.64
N ASP A 286 -14.67 -4.49 4.88
CA ASP A 286 -16.00 -4.86 5.35
C ASP A 286 -16.07 -6.34 5.74
N THR A 287 -15.48 -7.21 4.92
CA THR A 287 -15.42 -8.64 5.20
C THR A 287 -14.70 -8.93 6.52
N MET A 288 -13.56 -8.26 6.76
CA MET A 288 -12.84 -8.37 8.04
C MET A 288 -13.68 -7.93 9.25
N LEU A 289 -14.58 -6.98 9.05
CA LEU A 289 -15.48 -6.47 10.08
C LEU A 289 -16.79 -7.28 10.21
N GLY A 290 -16.96 -8.36 9.42
CA GLY A 290 -18.17 -9.17 9.40
C GLY A 290 -19.35 -8.52 8.67
N ARG A 291 -19.10 -7.52 7.82
CA ARG A 291 -20.10 -6.75 7.05
C ARG A 291 -20.26 -7.27 5.61
N GLY A 292 -20.08 -8.54 5.36
CA GLY A 292 -20.10 -9.12 4.01
C GLY A 292 -21.44 -9.05 3.25
N ASN A 293 -22.49 -8.50 3.87
CA ASN A 293 -23.79 -8.29 3.23
C ASN A 293 -24.04 -6.83 2.77
N GLU A 294 -23.08 -5.97 2.96
CA GLU A 294 -23.07 -4.56 2.56
C GLU A 294 -22.04 -4.33 1.44
#